data_d862f2adb28e7a88da12811cc012b4ca
#
_entry.id   d862f2adb28e7a88da12811cc012b4ca
#
_cell.length_a   1.000
_cell.length_b   1.000
_cell.length_c   1.000
_cell.angle_alpha   90.00
_cell.angle_beta   90.00
_cell.angle_gamma   90.00
#
_symmetry.space_group_name_H-M   'P 1'
#
loop_
_entity.id
_entity.type
_entity.pdbx_description
1 polymer ?
#
loop_
_entity_poly.entity_id
_entity_poly.type
_entity_poly.pdbx_seq_one_letter_code
_entity_poly.pdbx_strand_id
1 'polypeptide(L)'
;VEAVREFLENEVQAKLEGSTAFHARVAVNVLRIVERELAQGDALAAAEHERLAALLGAEGGLGDLNARLVAGIRAGELDVETPGLVDHLRATVMGRVGVDNPRYGSYKRALEEGG
;
A
#
# COMPACT_ATOMS: atom_id res chain seq x y z
N VAL A 1 -16.19 8.26 6.11
CA VAL A 1 -15.83 8.01 4.69
C VAL A 1 -16.80 7.04 4.04
N GLU A 2 -17.10 5.94 4.71
CA GLU A 2 -18.02 4.92 4.19
C GLU A 2 -19.38 5.48 3.81
N ALA A 3 -20.01 6.25 4.69
CA ALA A 3 -21.33 6.85 4.44
C ALA A 3 -21.30 7.79 3.24
N VAL A 4 -20.25 8.58 3.10
CA VAL A 4 -20.08 9.48 1.94
C VAL A 4 -19.89 8.67 0.65
N ARG A 5 -19.07 7.66 0.69
CA ARG A 5 -18.85 6.79 -0.46
C ARG A 5 -20.13 6.07 -0.89
N GLU A 6 -20.87 5.51 0.05
CA GLU A 6 -22.14 4.84 -0.25
C GLU A 6 -23.16 5.77 -0.87
N PHE A 7 -23.26 6.99 -0.35
CA PHE A 7 -24.14 8.01 -0.91
C PHE A 7 -23.77 8.35 -2.35
N LEU A 8 -22.49 8.59 -2.62
CA LEU A 8 -22.02 8.91 -3.96
C LEU A 8 -22.23 7.75 -4.94
N GLU A 9 -21.94 6.53 -4.50
CA GLU A 9 -22.04 5.33 -5.34
C GLU A 9 -23.50 4.96 -5.65
N ASN A 10 -24.35 4.97 -4.63
CA ASN A 10 -25.70 4.45 -4.73
C ASN A 10 -26.75 5.49 -5.14
N GLU A 11 -26.56 6.77 -4.71
CA GLU A 11 -27.54 7.81 -4.91
C GLU A 11 -27.17 8.82 -6.02
N VAL A 12 -25.92 9.25 -6.03
CA VAL A 12 -25.47 10.32 -6.91
C VAL A 12 -25.01 9.79 -8.27
N GLN A 13 -24.16 8.78 -8.28
CA GLN A 13 -23.57 8.24 -9.51
C GLN A 13 -24.63 7.74 -10.49
N ALA A 14 -25.66 7.08 -9.97
CA ALA A 14 -26.75 6.55 -10.80
C ALA A 14 -27.56 7.63 -11.54
N LYS A 15 -27.51 8.88 -11.06
CA LYS A 15 -28.27 10.01 -11.63
C LYS A 15 -27.43 10.88 -12.56
N LEU A 16 -26.16 10.54 -12.78
CA LEU A 16 -25.22 11.31 -13.58
C LEU A 16 -24.92 10.62 -14.90
N GLU A 17 -24.56 11.42 -15.90
CA GLU A 17 -24.21 10.95 -17.24
C GLU A 17 -22.90 11.62 -17.71
N GLY A 18 -22.27 11.01 -18.73
CA GLY A 18 -21.10 11.57 -19.40
C GLY A 18 -19.88 11.70 -18.50
N SER A 19 -19.12 12.79 -18.67
CA SER A 19 -17.88 13.00 -17.92
C SER A 19 -18.11 13.18 -16.43
N THR A 20 -19.24 13.73 -16.01
CA THR A 20 -19.58 13.87 -14.60
C THR A 20 -19.76 12.51 -13.93
N ALA A 21 -20.42 11.57 -14.62
CA ALA A 21 -20.55 10.20 -14.12
C ALA A 21 -19.19 9.52 -14.03
N PHE A 22 -18.31 9.71 -14.99
CA PHE A 22 -16.94 9.19 -14.94
C PHE A 22 -16.17 9.74 -13.72
N HIS A 23 -16.22 11.06 -13.51
CA HIS A 23 -15.54 11.67 -12.36
C HIS A 23 -16.13 11.22 -11.01
N ALA A 24 -17.45 10.97 -10.98
CA ALA A 24 -18.07 10.42 -9.78
C ALA A 24 -17.54 9.00 -9.46
N ARG A 25 -17.37 8.16 -10.47
CA ARG A 25 -16.76 6.82 -10.30
C ARG A 25 -15.32 6.92 -9.79
N VAL A 26 -14.54 7.87 -10.32
CA VAL A 26 -13.17 8.11 -9.86
C VAL A 26 -13.18 8.53 -8.39
N ALA A 27 -14.07 9.45 -8.01
CA ALA A 27 -14.20 9.89 -6.62
C ALA A 27 -14.56 8.73 -5.68
N VAL A 28 -15.50 7.88 -6.06
CA VAL A 28 -15.88 6.68 -5.30
C VAL A 28 -14.67 5.75 -5.12
N ASN A 29 -13.90 5.56 -6.19
CA ASN A 29 -12.71 4.71 -6.16
C ASN A 29 -11.63 5.25 -5.20
N VAL A 30 -11.40 6.57 -5.23
CA VAL A 30 -10.48 7.23 -4.30
C VAL A 30 -10.94 7.04 -2.85
N LEU A 31 -12.24 7.19 -2.59
CA LEU A 31 -12.79 6.99 -1.24
C LEU A 31 -12.61 5.54 -0.77
N ARG A 32 -12.70 4.57 -1.67
CA ARG A 32 -12.40 3.17 -1.33
C ARG A 32 -10.95 2.97 -0.92
N ILE A 33 -10.02 3.65 -1.59
CA ILE A 33 -8.60 3.63 -1.22
C ILE A 33 -8.42 4.22 0.18
N VAL A 34 -9.05 5.36 0.45
CA VAL A 34 -9.01 6.01 1.77
C VAL A 34 -9.55 5.08 2.85
N GLU A 35 -10.67 4.40 2.60
CA GLU A 35 -11.24 3.43 3.55
C GLU A 35 -10.25 2.32 3.89
N ARG A 36 -9.60 1.75 2.87
CA ARG A 36 -8.61 0.70 3.09
C ARG A 36 -7.38 1.22 3.84
N GLU A 37 -6.92 2.44 3.52
CA GLU A 37 -5.82 3.07 4.24
C GLU A 37 -6.16 3.27 5.72
N LEU A 38 -7.35 3.77 6.02
CA LEU A 38 -7.80 3.96 7.40
C LEU A 38 -7.92 2.63 8.16
N ALA A 39 -8.33 1.57 7.47
CA ALA A 39 -8.50 0.26 8.09
C ALA A 39 -7.17 -0.49 8.28
N GLN A 40 -6.21 -0.32 7.39
CA GLN A 40 -5.02 -1.16 7.29
C GLN A 40 -3.69 -0.42 7.48
N GLY A 41 -3.68 0.89 7.29
CA GLY A 41 -2.45 1.67 7.21
C GLY A 41 -1.56 1.55 8.45
N ASP A 42 -2.14 1.65 9.64
CA ASP A 42 -1.37 1.59 10.89
C ASP A 42 -0.75 0.21 11.09
N ALA A 43 -1.49 -0.86 10.81
CA ALA A 43 -0.98 -2.22 10.93
C ALA A 43 0.13 -2.50 9.91
N LEU A 44 -0.03 -2.00 8.68
CA LEU A 44 0.99 -2.14 7.63
C LEU A 44 2.26 -1.37 8.00
N ALA A 45 2.12 -0.15 8.50
CA ALA A 45 3.27 0.66 8.94
C ALA A 45 4.00 0.00 10.12
N ALA A 46 3.27 -0.54 11.07
CA ALA A 46 3.86 -1.25 12.21
C ALA A 46 4.63 -2.50 11.77
N ALA A 47 4.07 -3.28 10.84
CA ALA A 47 4.73 -4.47 10.31
C ALA A 47 5.97 -4.11 9.48
N GLU A 48 5.90 -3.06 8.67
CA GLU A 48 7.04 -2.55 7.92
C GLU A 48 8.17 -2.12 8.87
N HIS A 49 7.82 -1.36 9.89
CA HIS A 49 8.78 -0.90 10.89
C HIS A 49 9.49 -2.07 11.58
N GLU A 50 8.74 -3.07 12.01
CA GLU A 50 9.29 -4.25 12.68
C GLU A 50 10.27 -5.01 11.77
N ARG A 51 9.87 -5.27 10.51
CA ARG A 51 10.73 -5.95 9.53
C ARG A 51 12.00 -5.15 9.25
N LEU A 52 11.85 -3.85 9.07
CA LEU A 52 12.95 -2.96 8.70
C LEU A 52 13.94 -2.80 9.85
N ALA A 53 13.45 -2.64 11.06
CA ALA A 53 14.31 -2.57 12.25
C ALA A 53 15.13 -3.86 12.42
N ALA A 54 14.52 -5.02 12.21
CA ALA A 54 15.20 -6.30 12.25
C ALA A 54 16.24 -6.45 11.13
N LEU A 55 15.89 -6.04 9.92
CA LEU A 55 16.77 -6.10 8.75
C LEU A 55 18.02 -5.24 8.93
N LEU A 56 17.86 -4.03 9.44
CA LEU A 56 18.96 -3.09 9.64
C LEU A 56 19.68 -3.28 10.97
N GLY A 57 19.09 -4.02 11.90
CA GLY A 57 19.62 -4.15 13.26
C GLY A 57 19.69 -2.80 13.96
N ALA A 58 18.72 -1.94 13.75
CA ALA A 58 18.73 -0.56 14.21
C ALA A 58 17.36 -0.16 14.76
N GLU A 59 17.37 0.86 15.63
CA GLU A 59 16.16 1.47 16.17
C GLU A 59 15.96 2.84 15.56
N GLY A 60 14.73 3.34 15.61
CA GLY A 60 14.37 4.66 15.13
C GLY A 60 12.99 4.67 14.50
N GLY A 61 12.54 5.83 14.04
CA GLY A 61 11.29 5.98 13.33
C GLY A 61 11.34 5.37 11.93
N LEU A 62 10.18 5.04 11.39
CA LEU A 62 10.08 4.42 10.06
C LEU A 62 10.77 5.26 8.99
N GLY A 63 10.60 6.59 9.00
CA GLY A 63 11.23 7.48 8.04
C GLY A 63 12.76 7.42 8.10
N ASP A 64 13.33 7.42 9.30
CA ASP A 64 14.79 7.34 9.49
C ASP A 64 15.32 5.97 9.04
N LEU A 65 14.63 4.90 9.36
CA LEU A 65 15.02 3.55 8.95
C LEU A 65 14.94 3.38 7.44
N ASN A 66 13.92 3.94 6.79
CA ASN A 66 13.82 3.93 5.34
C ASN A 66 14.94 4.74 4.67
N ALA A 67 15.34 5.87 5.25
CA ALA A 67 16.47 6.63 4.76
C ALA A 67 17.77 5.81 4.81
N ARG A 68 17.97 5.05 5.89
CA ARG A 68 19.12 4.14 6.02
C ARG A 68 19.06 2.99 5.03
N LEU A 69 17.88 2.45 4.79
CA LEU A 69 17.68 1.39 3.78
C LEU A 69 18.08 1.88 2.41
N VAL A 70 17.60 3.05 2.01
CA VAL A 70 17.94 3.65 0.71
C VAL A 70 19.45 3.91 0.60
N ALA A 71 20.07 4.47 1.63
CA ALA A 71 21.50 4.73 1.64
C ALA A 71 22.31 3.44 1.52
N GLY A 72 21.92 2.38 2.23
CA GLY A 72 22.58 1.08 2.18
C GLY A 72 22.50 0.44 0.79
N ILE A 73 21.34 0.52 0.15
CA ILE A 73 21.15 -0.01 -1.21
C ILE A 73 22.01 0.80 -2.21
N ARG A 74 22.01 2.12 -2.13
CA ARG A 74 22.79 2.98 -3.02
C ARG A 74 24.28 2.78 -2.85
N ALA A 75 24.75 2.52 -1.64
CA ALA A 75 26.15 2.28 -1.35
C ALA A 75 26.60 0.84 -1.68
N GLY A 76 25.68 -0.05 -2.03
CA GLY A 76 25.98 -1.44 -2.29
C GLY A 76 26.19 -2.29 -1.04
N GLU A 77 25.91 -1.76 0.13
CA GLU A 77 25.97 -2.49 1.41
C GLU A 77 24.84 -3.49 1.56
N LEU A 78 23.70 -3.19 0.93
CA LEU A 78 22.51 -4.03 0.88
C LEU A 78 22.20 -4.35 -0.57
N ASP A 79 22.00 -5.63 -0.87
CA ASP A 79 21.72 -6.11 -2.23
C ASP A 79 20.74 -7.29 -2.20
N VAL A 80 20.51 -7.88 -3.38
CA VAL A 80 19.55 -9.00 -3.53
C VAL A 80 19.95 -10.25 -2.73
N GLU A 81 21.19 -10.36 -2.33
CA GLU A 81 21.68 -11.48 -1.51
C GLU A 81 21.62 -11.20 -0.02
N THR A 82 21.36 -9.95 0.36
CA THR A 82 21.21 -9.60 1.78
C THR A 82 19.99 -10.33 2.37
N PRO A 83 20.18 -11.15 3.42
CA PRO A 83 19.07 -11.91 4.00
C PRO A 83 17.92 -11.00 4.44
N GLY A 84 16.72 -11.28 3.93
CA GLY A 84 15.51 -10.57 4.28
C GLY A 84 15.21 -9.30 3.48
N LEU A 85 16.14 -8.78 2.70
CA LEU A 85 15.91 -7.53 1.95
C LEU A 85 14.80 -7.67 0.93
N VAL A 86 14.89 -8.66 0.04
CA VAL A 86 13.90 -8.86 -1.03
C VAL A 86 12.53 -9.17 -0.43
N ASP A 87 12.48 -10.00 0.59
CA ASP A 87 11.22 -10.34 1.28
C ASP A 87 10.59 -9.11 1.92
N HIS A 88 11.39 -8.25 2.53
CA HIS A 88 10.92 -6.99 3.12
C HIS A 88 10.32 -6.07 2.04
N LEU A 89 11.05 -5.86 0.94
CA LEU A 89 10.59 -5.01 -0.15
C LEU A 89 9.30 -5.56 -0.76
N ARG A 90 9.23 -6.87 -0.97
CA ARG A 90 8.02 -7.52 -1.49
C ARG A 90 6.83 -7.31 -0.55
N ALA A 91 7.01 -7.53 0.75
CA ALA A 91 5.95 -7.35 1.73
C ALA A 91 5.44 -5.90 1.77
N THR A 92 6.36 -4.92 1.69
CA THR A 92 6.01 -3.50 1.67
C THR A 92 5.20 -3.15 0.42
N VAL A 93 5.64 -3.61 -0.75
CA VAL A 93 4.92 -3.38 -2.02
C VAL A 93 3.56 -4.06 -2.01
N MET A 94 3.48 -5.32 -1.55
CA MET A 94 2.21 -6.05 -1.46
C MET A 94 1.21 -5.33 -0.57
N GLY A 95 1.66 -4.81 0.58
CA GLY A 95 0.82 -4.04 1.47
C GLY A 95 0.28 -2.77 0.80
N ARG A 96 1.13 -2.04 0.11
CA ARG A 96 0.75 -0.80 -0.57
C ARG A 96 -0.22 -1.05 -1.73
N VAL A 97 0.06 -2.04 -2.57
CA VAL A 97 -0.82 -2.40 -3.69
C VAL A 97 -2.17 -2.90 -3.19
N GLY A 98 -2.19 -3.67 -2.10
CA GLY A 98 -3.42 -4.15 -1.49
C GLY A 98 -4.35 -3.02 -1.03
N VAL A 99 -3.79 -1.89 -0.60
CA VAL A 99 -4.57 -0.69 -0.26
C VAL A 99 -4.97 0.08 -1.52
N ASP A 100 -4.02 0.34 -2.41
CA ASP A 100 -4.23 1.22 -3.56
C ASP A 100 -5.02 0.56 -4.69
N ASN A 101 -4.74 -0.70 -4.98
CA ASN A 101 -5.38 -1.41 -6.09
C ASN A 101 -5.42 -2.92 -5.88
N PRO A 102 -6.30 -3.42 -4.98
CA PRO A 102 -6.38 -4.87 -4.70
C PRO A 102 -6.85 -5.71 -5.89
N ARG A 103 -7.37 -5.07 -6.94
CA ARG A 103 -7.81 -5.76 -8.16
C ARG A 103 -6.71 -5.91 -9.20
N TYR A 104 -5.53 -5.33 -8.93
CA TYR A 104 -4.40 -5.42 -9.87
C TYR A 104 -4.03 -6.88 -10.11
N GLY A 105 -3.95 -7.29 -11.39
CA GLY A 105 -3.75 -8.69 -11.77
C GLY A 105 -2.48 -9.33 -11.21
N SER A 106 -1.38 -8.59 -11.23
CA SER A 106 -0.11 -9.07 -10.67
C SER A 106 -0.17 -9.26 -9.16
N TYR A 107 -0.91 -8.40 -8.45
CA TYR A 107 -1.15 -8.54 -7.01
C TYR A 107 -1.93 -9.83 -6.71
N LYS A 108 -3.02 -10.06 -7.45
CA LYS A 108 -3.82 -11.28 -7.28
C LYS A 108 -3.00 -12.53 -7.54
N ARG A 109 -2.18 -12.54 -8.60
CA ARG A 109 -1.30 -13.67 -8.90
C ARG A 109 -0.28 -13.90 -7.79
N ALA A 110 0.30 -12.83 -7.25
CA ALA A 110 1.25 -12.92 -6.15
C ALA A 110 0.64 -13.53 -4.89
N LEU A 111 -0.64 -13.19 -4.58
CA LEU A 111 -1.37 -13.80 -3.46
C LEU A 111 -1.57 -15.30 -3.68
N GLU A 112 -1.93 -15.71 -4.89
CA GLU A 112 -2.14 -17.11 -5.26
C GLU A 112 -0.84 -17.92 -5.18
N GLU A 113 0.30 -17.30 -5.44
CA GLU A 113 1.63 -17.91 -5.39
C GLU A 113 2.21 -17.97 -3.96
N GLY A 114 1.40 -17.63 -2.97
CA GLY A 114 1.81 -17.70 -1.57
C GLY A 114 2.50 -16.46 -1.05
N GLY A 115 2.30 -15.40 -1.75
CA GLY A 115 2.77 -14.21 -1.25
C GLY A 115 3.42 -13.21 -1.54
#